data_e1ce67e9b288c6cab5138c67abc4f244
#
_entry.id   e1ce67e9b288c6cab5138c67abc4f244
#
_cell.length_a   1.000
_cell.length_b   1.000
_cell.length_c   1.000
_cell.angle_alpha   90.00
_cell.angle_beta   90.00
_cell.angle_gamma   90.00
#
_symmetry.space_group_name_H-M   'P 1'
#
loop_
_entity.id
_entity.type
_entity.pdbx_description
1 polymer ?
#
loop_
_entity_poly.entity_id
_entity_poly.type
_entity_poly.pdbx_seq_one_letter_code
_entity_poly.pdbx_strand_id
1 'polypeptide(L)'
;MKKLALIIAAVAIFSMSSNAQDLFKKGTQLFKLGIGVNGDGTPIDVSYEKGVKEDFLGVDGLVLGLGGNFGYYDFSNLAGSYSWKYTNIIVGARALAHYPIIDKLDTYGGVILAYNVASAKYDGPNAGSIPTPSVGGFVFGGIAGARYEFSESLGAYIEAGFGISNVSLGLAYKF
;
A
#
# COMPACT_ATOMS: atom_id res chain seq x y z
N MET A 1 -26.31 13.80 -5.12
CA MET A 1 -25.78 15.03 -5.70
C MET A 1 -25.17 15.98 -4.65
N LYS A 2 -25.85 16.28 -3.51
CA LYS A 2 -25.30 17.20 -2.48
C LYS A 2 -24.02 16.69 -1.79
N LYS A 3 -23.83 15.36 -1.62
CA LYS A 3 -22.61 14.78 -1.01
C LYS A 3 -21.39 14.84 -1.94
N LEU A 4 -21.60 14.76 -3.25
CA LEU A 4 -20.52 14.89 -4.24
C LEU A 4 -20.04 16.34 -4.35
N ALA A 5 -20.95 17.32 -4.25
CA ALA A 5 -20.63 18.74 -4.24
C ALA A 5 -19.82 19.15 -2.99
N LEU A 6 -20.05 18.48 -1.84
CA LEU A 6 -19.29 18.72 -0.61
C LEU A 6 -17.83 18.21 -0.72
N ILE A 7 -17.61 17.09 -1.41
CA ILE A 7 -16.28 16.56 -1.66
C ILE A 7 -15.51 17.47 -2.63
N ILE A 8 -16.16 17.96 -3.67
CA ILE A 8 -15.57 18.91 -4.64
C ILE A 8 -15.30 20.27 -3.98
N ALA A 9 -16.17 20.74 -3.10
CA ALA A 9 -15.97 21.99 -2.35
C ALA A 9 -14.83 21.85 -1.31
N ALA A 10 -14.66 20.71 -0.67
CA ALA A 10 -13.52 20.44 0.23
C ALA A 10 -12.17 20.45 -0.52
N VAL A 11 -12.14 20.00 -1.76
CA VAL A 11 -10.93 20.04 -2.62
C VAL A 11 -10.62 21.48 -3.07
N ALA A 12 -11.62 22.35 -3.25
CA ALA A 12 -11.44 23.70 -3.74
C ALA A 12 -10.92 24.71 -2.68
N ILE A 13 -11.00 24.39 -1.39
CA ILE A 13 -10.61 25.32 -0.30
C ILE A 13 -9.08 25.28 -0.03
N PHE A 14 -8.34 24.33 -0.59
CA PHE A 14 -6.90 24.17 -0.35
C PHE A 14 -5.98 24.68 -1.47
N SER A 15 -6.47 25.50 -2.38
CA SER A 15 -5.63 26.16 -3.40
C SER A 15 -4.88 27.37 -2.80
N MET A 16 -3.94 27.12 -1.90
CA MET A 16 -2.94 28.10 -1.51
C MET A 16 -1.57 27.55 -1.89
N SER A 17 -0.98 28.24 -2.87
CA SER A 17 0.35 28.03 -3.39
C SER A 17 1.42 27.97 -2.30
N SER A 18 2.11 26.86 -2.15
CA SER A 18 3.49 26.79 -1.68
C SER A 18 4.10 25.43 -2.03
N ASN A 19 5.30 25.43 -2.56
CA ASN A 19 6.32 24.37 -2.69
C ASN A 19 5.85 22.89 -2.66
N ALA A 20 4.77 22.56 -3.35
CA ALA A 20 4.28 21.19 -3.49
C ALA A 20 5.33 20.24 -4.11
N GLN A 21 6.30 20.79 -4.85
CA GLN A 21 7.35 20.04 -5.54
C GLN A 21 8.35 19.32 -4.62
N ASP A 22 8.44 19.70 -3.33
CA ASP A 22 9.40 19.09 -2.39
C ASP A 22 8.87 17.85 -1.65
N LEU A 23 7.61 17.48 -1.84
CA LEU A 23 7.00 16.33 -1.13
C LEU A 23 7.62 15.00 -1.53
N PHE A 24 7.83 14.80 -2.83
CA PHE A 24 8.50 13.63 -3.36
C PHE A 24 9.27 14.01 -4.62
N LYS A 25 10.59 13.88 -4.57
CA LYS A 25 11.51 14.23 -5.67
C LYS A 25 12.54 13.15 -5.88
N LYS A 26 13.34 13.27 -6.92
CA LYS A 26 14.48 12.36 -7.13
C LYS A 26 15.40 12.34 -5.92
N GLY A 27 15.68 11.14 -5.41
CA GLY A 27 16.49 10.92 -4.22
C GLY A 27 15.69 10.83 -2.91
N THR A 28 14.47 11.34 -2.84
CA THR A 28 13.57 11.13 -1.68
C THR A 28 13.40 9.65 -1.42
N GLN A 29 13.50 9.27 -0.16
CA GLN A 29 13.29 7.91 0.29
C GLN A 29 12.10 7.89 1.26
N LEU A 30 11.18 6.95 1.05
CA LEU A 30 10.01 6.74 1.90
C LEU A 30 10.04 5.34 2.47
N PHE A 31 9.82 5.24 3.77
CA PHE A 31 9.46 4.01 4.45
C PHE A 31 8.01 4.12 4.92
N LYS A 32 7.18 3.13 4.62
CA LYS A 32 5.78 3.11 5.01
C LYS A 32 5.49 1.85 5.82
N LEU A 33 4.71 2.01 6.88
CA LEU A 33 4.19 0.91 7.70
C LEU A 33 2.69 1.14 7.88
N GLY A 34 1.90 0.12 7.58
CA GLY A 34 0.46 0.22 7.64
C GLY A 34 -0.25 -1.08 7.91
N ILE A 35 -1.54 -0.94 8.06
CA ILE A 35 -2.49 -2.03 8.14
C ILE A 35 -3.54 -1.86 7.06
N GLY A 36 -4.01 -2.95 6.52
CA GLY A 36 -4.99 -2.93 5.46
C GLY A 36 -6.14 -3.89 5.70
N VAL A 37 -7.06 -3.92 4.75
CA VAL A 37 -8.11 -4.92 4.66
C VAL A 37 -8.06 -5.54 3.27
N ASN A 38 -8.19 -6.86 3.20
CA ASN A 38 -8.56 -7.61 2.01
C ASN A 38 -9.78 -8.47 2.37
N GLY A 39 -10.45 -9.10 1.49
CA GLY A 39 -11.68 -9.84 1.81
C GLY A 39 -11.54 -10.89 2.92
N ASP A 40 -10.32 -11.38 3.18
CA ASP A 40 -10.06 -12.53 4.05
C ASP A 40 -9.38 -12.16 5.38
N GLY A 41 -8.69 -11.02 5.46
CA GLY A 41 -7.92 -10.69 6.66
C GLY A 41 -7.48 -9.24 6.75
N THR A 42 -6.64 -8.97 7.75
CA THR A 42 -6.06 -7.64 8.00
C THR A 42 -4.55 -7.69 7.74
N PRO A 43 -4.11 -7.38 6.52
CA PRO A 43 -2.70 -7.32 6.21
C PRO A 43 -1.96 -6.25 7.02
N ILE A 44 -0.77 -6.60 7.49
CA ILE A 44 0.26 -5.64 7.87
C ILE A 44 1.14 -5.47 6.65
N ASP A 45 1.36 -4.24 6.21
CA ASP A 45 2.23 -3.97 5.07
C ASP A 45 3.37 -3.02 5.44
N VAL A 46 4.52 -3.30 4.84
CA VAL A 46 5.72 -2.48 4.93
C VAL A 46 6.19 -2.20 3.52
N SER A 47 6.52 -0.97 3.21
CA SER A 47 7.12 -0.66 1.92
C SER A 47 8.24 0.38 2.06
N TYR A 48 9.19 0.27 1.15
CA TYR A 48 10.23 1.23 0.92
C TYR A 48 10.19 1.69 -0.52
N GLU A 49 10.41 2.97 -0.75
CA GLU A 49 10.37 3.59 -2.06
C GLU A 49 11.41 4.69 -2.18
N LYS A 50 12.00 4.84 -3.37
CA LYS A 50 12.94 5.90 -3.69
C LYS A 50 12.53 6.59 -4.99
N GLY A 51 12.50 7.92 -4.97
CA GLY A 51 12.33 8.74 -6.17
C GLY A 51 13.53 8.57 -7.10
N VAL A 52 13.29 8.15 -8.34
CA VAL A 52 14.37 7.81 -9.29
C VAL A 52 14.40 8.74 -10.49
N LYS A 53 13.27 9.30 -10.91
CA LYS A 53 13.18 10.15 -12.08
C LYS A 53 12.12 11.23 -11.90
N GLU A 54 12.53 12.48 -12.07
CA GLU A 54 11.64 13.64 -12.19
C GLU A 54 11.16 13.80 -13.64
N ASP A 55 10.08 14.56 -13.82
CA ASP A 55 9.44 14.84 -15.09
C ASP A 55 9.16 13.55 -15.89
N PHE A 56 8.67 12.55 -15.16
CA PHE A 56 8.39 11.23 -15.71
C PHE A 56 7.34 11.35 -16.83
N LEU A 57 7.57 10.67 -17.95
CA LEU A 57 6.75 10.76 -19.17
C LEU A 57 6.66 12.19 -19.77
N GLY A 58 7.57 13.10 -19.42
CA GLY A 58 7.55 14.48 -19.89
C GLY A 58 6.50 15.36 -19.19
N VAL A 59 5.96 14.92 -18.06
CA VAL A 59 5.02 15.67 -17.25
C VAL A 59 5.77 16.36 -16.12
N ASP A 60 5.73 17.69 -16.10
CA ASP A 60 6.39 18.51 -15.09
C ASP A 60 5.84 18.19 -13.69
N GLY A 61 6.75 17.97 -12.74
CA GLY A 61 6.42 17.62 -11.36
C GLY A 61 5.95 16.18 -11.13
N LEU A 62 5.82 15.35 -12.18
CA LEU A 62 5.53 13.92 -12.02
C LEU A 62 6.83 13.16 -11.71
N VAL A 63 6.89 12.48 -10.58
CA VAL A 63 8.10 11.76 -10.14
C VAL A 63 7.86 10.27 -10.11
N LEU A 64 8.72 9.50 -10.79
CA LEU A 64 8.71 8.04 -10.69
C LEU A 64 9.45 7.60 -9.43
N GLY A 65 8.76 6.84 -8.58
CA GLY A 65 9.29 6.10 -7.45
C GLY A 65 9.40 4.61 -7.77
N LEU A 66 10.50 4.00 -7.34
CA LEU A 66 10.71 2.56 -7.39
C LEU A 66 11.01 2.05 -5.98
N GLY A 67 10.50 0.87 -5.67
CA GLY A 67 10.69 0.33 -4.34
C GLY A 67 10.29 -1.13 -4.20
N GLY A 68 10.19 -1.55 -2.95
CA GLY A 68 9.75 -2.89 -2.56
C GLY A 68 8.65 -2.84 -1.52
N ASN A 69 7.95 -3.94 -1.39
CA ASN A 69 6.91 -4.12 -0.40
C ASN A 69 6.95 -5.52 0.21
N PHE A 70 6.52 -5.59 1.45
CA PHE A 70 6.31 -6.80 2.21
C PHE A 70 4.91 -6.75 2.83
N GLY A 71 4.14 -7.82 2.69
CA GLY A 71 2.83 -7.96 3.30
C GLY A 71 2.73 -9.27 4.07
N TYR A 72 2.06 -9.24 5.20
CA TYR A 72 1.74 -10.41 6.01
C TYR A 72 0.31 -10.34 6.50
N TYR A 73 -0.44 -11.41 6.32
CA TYR A 73 -1.74 -11.59 6.98
C TYR A 73 -2.06 -13.06 7.19
N ASP A 74 -2.90 -13.32 8.18
CA ASP A 74 -3.50 -14.62 8.38
C ASP A 74 -5.03 -14.51 8.54
N PHE A 75 -5.70 -15.60 8.26
CA PHE A 75 -7.13 -15.78 8.51
C PHE A 75 -7.43 -17.23 8.80
N SER A 76 -8.57 -17.47 9.44
CA SER A 76 -9.00 -18.83 9.79
C SER A 76 -10.42 -19.09 9.29
N ASN A 77 -10.61 -20.24 8.66
CA ASN A 77 -11.92 -20.74 8.31
C ASN A 77 -12.33 -21.84 9.29
N LEU A 78 -13.45 -21.61 9.99
CA LEU A 78 -14.03 -22.56 10.93
C LEU A 78 -14.94 -23.55 10.17
N ALA A 79 -14.72 -24.83 10.40
CA ALA A 79 -15.56 -25.91 9.87
C ALA A 79 -15.97 -26.86 11.01
N GLY A 80 -17.06 -26.51 11.71
CA GLY A 80 -17.50 -27.26 12.89
C GLY A 80 -16.53 -27.16 14.04
N SER A 81 -15.95 -28.30 14.49
CA SER A 81 -15.02 -28.39 15.62
C SER A 81 -13.55 -28.23 15.22
N TYR A 82 -13.24 -27.90 13.98
CA TYR A 82 -11.88 -27.73 13.47
C TYR A 82 -11.77 -26.46 12.64
N SER A 83 -10.53 -25.95 12.53
CA SER A 83 -10.25 -24.78 11.73
C SER A 83 -9.05 -25.01 10.80
N TRP A 84 -9.05 -24.26 9.70
CA TRP A 84 -7.88 -24.11 8.84
C TRP A 84 -7.35 -22.70 8.98
N LYS A 85 -6.10 -22.59 9.42
CA LYS A 85 -5.39 -21.31 9.47
C LYS A 85 -4.58 -21.13 8.18
N TYR A 86 -4.87 -20.06 7.47
CA TYR A 86 -4.15 -19.65 6.25
C TYR A 86 -3.22 -18.51 6.60
N THR A 87 -1.97 -18.62 6.19
CA THR A 87 -0.95 -17.58 6.39
C THR A 87 -0.41 -17.18 5.02
N ASN A 88 -0.36 -15.88 4.75
CA ASN A 88 0.13 -15.31 3.51
C ASN A 88 1.32 -14.39 3.79
N ILE A 89 2.39 -14.58 3.03
CA ILE A 89 3.58 -13.73 3.01
C ILE A 89 3.76 -13.25 1.58
N ILE A 90 3.76 -11.94 1.39
CA ILE A 90 3.85 -11.32 0.06
C ILE A 90 5.09 -10.44 0.03
N VAL A 91 5.94 -10.65 -0.96
CA VAL A 91 7.15 -9.83 -1.18
C VAL A 91 7.18 -9.42 -2.64
N GLY A 92 7.43 -8.13 -2.89
CA GLY A 92 7.40 -7.64 -4.25
C GLY A 92 8.13 -6.33 -4.48
N ALA A 93 8.08 -5.92 -5.75
CA ALA A 93 8.52 -4.61 -6.22
C ALA A 93 7.32 -3.74 -6.53
N ARG A 94 7.49 -2.42 -6.39
CA ARG A 94 6.47 -1.42 -6.72
C ARG A 94 7.08 -0.31 -7.59
N ALA A 95 6.28 0.19 -8.50
CA ALA A 95 6.62 1.35 -9.34
C ALA A 95 5.44 2.31 -9.32
N LEU A 96 5.64 3.49 -8.75
CA LEU A 96 4.59 4.48 -8.54
C LEU A 96 4.99 5.81 -9.16
N ALA A 97 4.02 6.49 -9.76
CA ALA A 97 4.14 7.86 -10.21
C ALA A 97 3.50 8.77 -9.16
N HIS A 98 4.28 9.70 -8.63
CA HIS A 98 3.89 10.66 -7.61
C HIS A 98 3.61 12.00 -8.25
N TYR A 99 2.50 12.62 -7.87
CA TYR A 99 2.14 13.97 -8.29
C TYR A 99 1.54 14.74 -7.11
N PRO A 100 2.23 15.76 -6.60
CA PRO A 100 1.70 16.59 -5.53
C PRO A 100 0.59 17.49 -6.09
N ILE A 101 -0.63 17.35 -5.56
CA ILE A 101 -1.78 18.13 -6.02
C ILE A 101 -1.88 19.46 -5.26
N ILE A 102 -1.59 19.44 -3.98
CA ILE A 102 -1.60 20.60 -3.08
C ILE A 102 -0.46 20.49 -2.09
N ASP A 103 -0.19 21.57 -1.38
CA ASP A 103 0.80 21.60 -0.31
C ASP A 103 0.56 20.47 0.70
N LYS A 104 1.64 19.76 1.09
CA LYS A 104 1.66 18.63 2.03
C LYS A 104 0.89 17.39 1.59
N LEU A 105 0.27 17.37 0.41
CA LEU A 105 -0.46 16.20 -0.10
C LEU A 105 0.19 15.67 -1.37
N ASP A 106 0.90 14.58 -1.22
CA ASP A 106 1.44 13.77 -2.29
C ASP A 106 0.44 12.70 -2.70
N THR A 107 0.04 12.70 -3.97
CA THR A 107 -0.80 11.64 -4.53
C THR A 107 0.01 10.78 -5.48
N TYR A 108 -0.31 9.52 -5.53
CA TYR A 108 0.46 8.58 -6.34
C TYR A 108 -0.39 7.42 -6.82
N GLY A 109 0.08 6.79 -7.89
CA GLY A 109 -0.52 5.59 -8.42
C GLY A 109 0.46 4.79 -9.25
N GLY A 110 0.23 3.49 -9.35
CA GLY A 110 1.09 2.62 -10.13
C GLY A 110 0.84 1.15 -9.91
N VAL A 111 1.89 0.34 -10.09
CA VAL A 111 1.79 -1.11 -10.14
C VAL A 111 2.68 -1.78 -9.10
N ILE A 112 2.27 -2.99 -8.72
CA ILE A 112 3.02 -3.91 -7.86
C ILE A 112 3.19 -5.22 -8.63
N LEU A 113 4.39 -5.78 -8.59
CA LEU A 113 4.67 -7.15 -8.97
C LEU A 113 5.26 -7.87 -7.76
N ALA A 114 4.56 -8.86 -7.26
CA ALA A 114 4.92 -9.55 -6.04
C ALA A 114 4.83 -11.06 -6.20
N TYR A 115 5.35 -11.78 -5.21
CA TYR A 115 5.18 -13.21 -5.05
C TYR A 115 4.56 -13.48 -3.68
N ASN A 116 3.44 -14.18 -3.67
CA ASN A 116 2.77 -14.62 -2.45
C ASN A 116 3.14 -16.06 -2.14
N VAL A 117 3.53 -16.32 -0.91
CA VAL A 117 3.64 -17.65 -0.34
C VAL A 117 2.49 -17.83 0.64
N ALA A 118 1.58 -18.74 0.31
CA ALA A 118 0.46 -19.11 1.15
C ALA A 118 0.67 -20.50 1.74
N SER A 119 0.38 -20.64 3.03
CA SER A 119 0.38 -21.94 3.72
C SER A 119 -0.94 -22.15 4.45
N ALA A 120 -1.40 -23.42 4.52
CA ALA A 120 -2.63 -23.80 5.20
C ALA A 120 -2.34 -24.82 6.29
N LYS A 121 -2.59 -24.48 7.54
CA LYS A 121 -2.40 -25.36 8.69
C LYS A 121 -3.76 -25.78 9.24
N TYR A 122 -3.93 -27.08 9.37
CA TYR A 122 -5.11 -27.66 10.04
C TYR A 122 -4.96 -27.57 11.56
N ASP A 123 -6.01 -27.17 12.25
CA ASP A 123 -6.13 -27.14 13.69
C ASP A 123 -7.37 -27.92 14.12
N GLY A 124 -7.17 -29.12 14.66
CA GLY A 124 -8.22 -30.06 15.03
C GLY A 124 -7.66 -31.42 15.48
N PRO A 125 -8.53 -32.44 15.67
CA PRO A 125 -8.09 -33.79 16.03
C PRO A 125 -7.05 -34.33 15.03
N ASN A 126 -5.97 -34.90 15.55
CA ASN A 126 -4.85 -35.45 14.76
C ASN A 126 -4.11 -34.40 13.89
N ALA A 127 -4.13 -33.12 14.28
CA ALA A 127 -3.47 -32.05 13.54
C ALA A 127 -1.98 -32.32 13.23
N GLY A 128 -1.26 -32.99 14.12
CA GLY A 128 0.15 -33.35 13.91
C GLY A 128 0.41 -34.36 12.80
N SER A 129 -0.63 -35.05 12.32
CA SER A 129 -0.53 -36.02 11.22
C SER A 129 -0.93 -35.46 9.86
N ILE A 130 -1.42 -34.22 9.82
CA ILE A 130 -1.87 -33.57 8.56
C ILE A 130 -0.76 -32.65 8.07
N PRO A 131 -0.26 -32.86 6.84
CA PRO A 131 0.75 -31.98 6.26
C PRO A 131 0.24 -30.53 6.15
N THR A 132 1.14 -29.58 6.31
CA THR A 132 0.89 -28.15 6.05
C THR A 132 1.26 -27.83 4.59
N PRO A 133 0.33 -27.82 3.64
CA PRO A 133 0.64 -27.49 2.26
C PRO A 133 1.04 -26.02 2.16
N SER A 134 1.99 -25.74 1.28
CA SER A 134 2.39 -24.38 0.91
C SER A 134 2.37 -24.25 -0.60
N VAL A 135 1.82 -23.15 -1.07
CA VAL A 135 1.76 -22.81 -2.50
C VAL A 135 2.29 -21.40 -2.70
N GLY A 136 2.89 -21.15 -3.85
CA GLY A 136 3.36 -19.82 -4.21
C GLY A 136 2.73 -19.37 -5.53
N GLY A 137 2.61 -18.06 -5.69
CA GLY A 137 2.08 -17.50 -6.91
C GLY A 137 2.47 -16.03 -7.11
N PHE A 138 2.58 -15.63 -8.37
CA PHE A 138 2.78 -14.23 -8.71
C PHE A 138 1.48 -13.44 -8.46
N VAL A 139 1.64 -12.25 -7.92
CA VAL A 139 0.60 -11.26 -7.69
C VAL A 139 0.95 -10.03 -8.51
N PHE A 140 0.09 -9.68 -9.44
CA PHE A 140 0.15 -8.39 -10.13
C PHE A 140 -0.94 -7.50 -9.55
N GLY A 141 -0.56 -6.31 -9.11
CA GLY A 141 -1.47 -5.38 -8.45
C GLY A 141 -1.37 -3.97 -9.01
N GLY A 142 -2.40 -3.20 -8.73
CA GLY A 142 -2.44 -1.77 -8.99
C GLY A 142 -2.89 -1.03 -7.75
N ILE A 143 -2.26 0.10 -7.46
CA ILE A 143 -2.60 0.94 -6.31
C ILE A 143 -2.70 2.40 -6.72
N ALA A 144 -3.57 3.12 -6.02
CA ALA A 144 -3.62 4.56 -5.98
C ALA A 144 -3.66 5.00 -4.51
N GLY A 145 -2.98 6.06 -4.18
CA GLY A 145 -2.89 6.51 -2.80
C GLY A 145 -2.65 8.00 -2.67
N ALA A 146 -2.72 8.43 -1.41
CA ALA A 146 -2.39 9.79 -1.03
C ALA A 146 -1.64 9.76 0.31
N ARG A 147 -0.67 10.64 0.46
CA ARG A 147 0.12 10.83 1.66
C ARG A 147 0.09 12.29 2.07
N TYR A 148 -0.33 12.54 3.29
CA TYR A 148 -0.32 13.87 3.90
C TYR A 148 0.86 14.00 4.86
N GLU A 149 1.73 14.99 4.64
CA GLU A 149 2.85 15.31 5.51
C GLU A 149 2.44 16.28 6.61
N PHE A 150 2.53 15.87 7.85
CA PHE A 150 2.33 16.75 9.01
C PHE A 150 3.63 17.28 9.59
N SER A 151 4.77 16.73 9.20
CA SER A 151 6.10 17.28 9.42
C SER A 151 7.00 16.99 8.22
N GLU A 152 8.22 17.53 8.20
CA GLU A 152 9.20 17.33 7.12
C GLU A 152 9.53 15.85 6.85
N SER A 153 9.44 15.00 7.88
CA SER A 153 9.80 13.59 7.79
C SER A 153 8.64 12.64 8.03
N LEU A 154 7.53 13.08 8.61
CA LEU A 154 6.47 12.18 9.04
C LEU A 154 5.13 12.57 8.39
N GLY A 155 4.45 11.57 7.87
CA GLY A 155 3.13 11.70 7.26
C GLY A 155 2.25 10.49 7.53
N ALA A 156 0.98 10.62 7.22
CA ALA A 156 0.05 9.50 7.13
C ALA A 156 -0.30 9.24 5.68
N TYR A 157 -0.61 8.00 5.35
CA TYR A 157 -1.03 7.62 4.01
C TYR A 157 -2.28 6.76 4.02
N ILE A 158 -2.97 6.79 2.89
CA ILE A 158 -4.01 5.84 2.52
C ILE A 158 -3.73 5.34 1.11
N GLU A 159 -3.86 4.05 0.90
CA GLU A 159 -3.76 3.39 -0.41
C GLU A 159 -5.03 2.57 -0.67
N ALA A 160 -5.50 2.57 -1.90
CA ALA A 160 -6.57 1.71 -2.37
C ALA A 160 -6.11 0.99 -3.65
N GLY A 161 -6.50 -0.27 -3.80
CA GLY A 161 -6.08 -1.04 -4.97
C GLY A 161 -6.32 -2.52 -4.83
N PHE A 162 -5.44 -3.30 -5.44
CA PHE A 162 -5.44 -4.76 -5.37
C PHE A 162 -3.99 -5.27 -5.40
N GLY A 163 -3.78 -6.42 -4.78
CA GLY A 163 -2.46 -7.04 -4.63
C GLY A 163 -2.23 -7.51 -3.21
N ILE A 164 -1.87 -6.63 -2.28
CA ILE A 164 -1.72 -6.96 -0.85
C ILE A 164 -3.00 -6.67 -0.10
N SER A 165 -3.52 -5.47 -0.25
CA SER A 165 -4.72 -4.96 0.43
C SER A 165 -5.66 -4.30 -0.58
N ASN A 166 -6.95 -4.30 -0.29
CA ASN A 166 -7.92 -3.51 -1.05
C ASN A 166 -7.89 -2.04 -0.61
N VAL A 167 -7.71 -1.83 0.69
CA VAL A 167 -7.46 -0.51 1.29
C VAL A 167 -6.44 -0.71 2.39
N SER A 168 -5.47 0.19 2.47
CA SER A 168 -4.53 0.27 3.59
C SER A 168 -4.34 1.71 4.06
N LEU A 169 -3.99 1.86 5.33
CA LEU A 169 -3.66 3.13 5.95
C LEU A 169 -2.49 2.94 6.93
N GLY A 170 -1.71 4.00 7.10
CA GLY A 170 -0.54 3.91 7.97
C GLY A 170 0.26 5.18 8.04
N LEU A 171 1.49 5.03 8.52
CA LEU A 171 2.46 6.10 8.65
C LEU A 171 3.54 5.97 7.59
N ALA A 172 4.04 7.11 7.15
CA ALA A 172 5.15 7.22 6.21
C ALA A 172 6.26 8.07 6.82
N TYR A 173 7.48 7.59 6.74
CA TYR A 173 8.68 8.32 7.16
C TYR A 173 9.55 8.64 5.94
N LYS A 174 9.90 9.91 5.79
CA LYS A 174 10.73 10.45 4.70
C LYS A 174 12.13 10.77 5.21
N PHE A 175 13.14 10.33 4.46
CA PHE A 175 14.56 10.57 4.73
C PHE A 175 15.12 11.62 3.78
#